data_92f517cd4cf979c09d2807c8ff425faa
#
_entry.id   92f517cd4cf979c09d2807c8ff425faa
#
_cell.length_a   1.000
_cell.length_b   1.000
_cell.length_c   1.000
_cell.angle_alpha   90.00
_cell.angle_beta   90.00
_cell.angle_gamma   90.00
#
_symmetry.space_group_name_H-M   'P 1'
#
loop_
_entity.id
_entity.type
_entity.pdbx_description
1 polymer ?
#
loop_
_entity_poly.entity_id
_entity_poly.type
_entity_poly.pdbx_seq_one_letter_code
_entity_poly.pdbx_strand_id
1 'polypeptide(L)'
;IMPDYEAVIGLEVHVQLSTKSKLFCSCPNTFGQAPNTNTCEVCAGMPGALPRVNAQAVHYATLVGLATHCHINQSSVFARKNYFYPDLPSGYQISQFDLPICEHGWLEIETQNGPKKIGITRIHMENDAGKNIHSAAEKRSFCDLNRAGTPLVEVVTEPDMRSSEEVVAFLKELYG
;
A
#
# COMPACT_ATOMS: atom_id res chain seq x y z
N ILE A 1 -2.85 7.57 42.21
CA ILE A 1 -1.65 7.29 41.41
C ILE A 1 -2.20 6.90 40.05
N MET A 2 -2.00 7.78 39.05
CA MET A 2 -2.32 7.39 37.66
C MET A 2 -1.32 6.33 37.23
N PRO A 3 -1.75 5.27 36.53
CA PRO A 3 -0.82 4.31 35.96
C PRO A 3 0.08 5.03 34.95
N ASP A 4 1.37 4.72 34.99
CA ASP A 4 2.30 5.16 33.94
C ASP A 4 1.97 4.42 32.65
N TYR A 5 1.56 5.16 31.62
CA TYR A 5 1.32 4.61 30.26
C TYR A 5 2.56 4.81 29.41
N GLU A 6 2.95 3.75 28.70
CA GLU A 6 3.97 3.81 27.66
C GLU A 6 3.28 3.84 26.27
N ALA A 7 3.69 4.75 25.39
CA ALA A 7 3.27 4.72 24.00
C ALA A 7 3.99 3.59 23.26
N VAL A 8 3.26 2.73 22.57
CA VAL A 8 3.77 1.65 21.72
C VAL A 8 3.18 1.85 20.33
N ILE A 9 4.03 2.15 19.35
CA ILE A 9 3.60 2.64 18.04
C ILE A 9 4.17 1.74 16.94
N GLY A 10 3.28 1.19 16.11
CA GLY A 10 3.58 0.60 14.81
C GLY A 10 2.93 1.43 13.71
N LEU A 11 3.44 1.33 12.49
CA LEU A 11 2.92 2.03 11.31
C LEU A 11 2.58 1.06 10.20
N GLU A 12 1.57 1.43 9.43
CA GLU A 12 1.25 0.89 8.12
C GLU A 12 1.34 2.06 7.13
N VAL A 13 2.26 1.96 6.17
CA VAL A 13 2.54 3.05 5.22
C VAL A 13 2.30 2.56 3.80
N HIS A 14 1.34 3.18 3.10
CA HIS A 14 1.09 2.89 1.70
C HIS A 14 1.94 3.76 0.80
N VAL A 15 2.61 3.14 -0.17
CA VAL A 15 3.41 3.82 -1.20
C VAL A 15 2.87 3.46 -2.57
N GLN A 16 2.45 4.45 -3.36
CA GLN A 16 2.06 4.24 -4.75
C GLN A 16 3.29 4.07 -5.62
N LEU A 17 3.31 3.01 -6.43
CA LEU A 17 4.41 2.74 -7.34
C LEU A 17 4.22 3.48 -8.68
N SER A 18 5.26 4.16 -9.15
CA SER A 18 5.26 4.96 -10.37
C SER A 18 5.39 4.11 -11.64
N THR A 19 4.56 3.09 -11.79
CA THR A 19 4.50 2.26 -13.00
C THR A 19 3.74 2.97 -14.12
N LYS A 20 3.99 2.60 -15.37
CA LYS A 20 3.25 3.14 -16.53
C LYS A 20 1.80 2.65 -16.59
N SER A 21 1.55 1.45 -16.11
CA SER A 21 0.23 0.82 -16.08
C SER A 21 -0.13 0.33 -14.67
N LYS A 22 -1.39 0.05 -14.45
CA LYS A 22 -1.92 -0.47 -13.19
C LYS A 22 -1.36 -1.84 -12.84
N LEU A 23 -1.62 -2.32 -11.61
CA LEU A 23 -1.04 -3.56 -11.09
C LEU A 23 -1.48 -4.80 -11.86
N PHE A 24 -2.73 -4.86 -12.30
CA PHE A 24 -3.33 -6.06 -12.89
C PHE A 24 -3.94 -5.86 -14.27
N CYS A 25 -3.76 -4.69 -14.88
CA CYS A 25 -4.26 -4.40 -16.23
C CYS A 25 -3.36 -3.38 -16.95
N SER A 26 -3.64 -3.14 -18.23
CA SER A 26 -2.88 -2.22 -19.08
C SER A 26 -3.33 -0.78 -18.99
N CYS A 27 -4.35 -0.45 -18.19
CA CYS A 27 -4.79 0.94 -18.05
C CYS A 27 -3.65 1.83 -17.58
N PRO A 28 -3.55 3.07 -18.09
CA PRO A 28 -2.54 4.01 -17.63
C PRO A 28 -2.62 4.28 -16.12
N ASN A 29 -1.47 4.32 -15.46
CA ASN A 29 -1.36 4.71 -14.06
C ASN A 29 -1.00 6.19 -13.96
N THR A 30 -1.83 7.04 -14.56
CA THR A 30 -1.64 8.50 -14.64
C THR A 30 -2.64 9.22 -13.75
N PHE A 31 -2.16 10.29 -13.12
CA PHE A 31 -2.97 11.14 -12.25
C PHE A 31 -3.58 12.33 -13.03
N GLY A 32 -4.73 12.85 -12.56
CA GLY A 32 -5.32 14.11 -13.06
C GLY A 32 -6.16 13.98 -14.33
N GLN A 33 -6.47 12.77 -14.79
CA GLN A 33 -7.37 12.55 -15.92
C GLN A 33 -8.84 12.75 -15.52
N ALA A 34 -9.70 12.99 -16.51
CA ALA A 34 -11.14 13.06 -16.27
C ALA A 34 -11.66 11.77 -15.61
N PRO A 35 -12.64 11.85 -14.70
CA PRO A 35 -13.13 10.69 -13.98
C PRO A 35 -13.52 9.52 -14.87
N ASN A 36 -13.13 8.31 -14.48
CA ASN A 36 -13.45 7.05 -15.17
C ASN A 36 -12.94 6.92 -16.61
N THR A 37 -11.90 7.67 -17.00
CA THR A 37 -11.29 7.56 -18.34
C THR A 37 -10.17 6.50 -18.39
N ASN A 38 -9.54 6.20 -17.27
CA ASN A 38 -8.48 5.19 -17.14
C ASN A 38 -9.02 3.89 -16.51
N THR A 39 -10.06 3.31 -17.11
CA THR A 39 -10.73 2.11 -16.61
C THR A 39 -10.91 1.07 -17.71
N CYS A 40 -10.88 -0.20 -17.31
CA CYS A 40 -11.20 -1.34 -18.17
C CYS A 40 -12.00 -2.37 -17.36
N GLU A 41 -12.39 -3.45 -18.00
CA GLU A 41 -13.14 -4.56 -17.40
C GLU A 41 -12.45 -5.16 -16.17
N VAL A 42 -11.11 -5.18 -16.13
CA VAL A 42 -10.35 -5.72 -14.98
C VAL A 42 -10.45 -4.79 -13.78
N CYS A 43 -10.07 -3.51 -13.91
CA CYS A 43 -10.11 -2.59 -12.77
C CYS A 43 -11.53 -2.14 -12.41
N ALA A 44 -12.51 -2.32 -13.31
CA ALA A 44 -13.95 -2.16 -13.03
C ALA A 44 -14.59 -3.41 -12.40
N GLY A 45 -13.84 -4.51 -12.21
CA GLY A 45 -14.35 -5.72 -11.57
C GLY A 45 -15.42 -6.45 -12.37
N MET A 46 -15.40 -6.38 -13.70
CA MET A 46 -16.41 -7.01 -14.54
C MET A 46 -16.34 -8.54 -14.46
N PRO A 47 -17.49 -9.25 -14.47
CA PRO A 47 -17.52 -10.70 -14.45
C PRO A 47 -16.72 -11.33 -15.59
N GLY A 48 -15.87 -12.31 -15.27
CA GLY A 48 -15.04 -13.02 -16.24
C GLY A 48 -13.72 -12.35 -16.59
N ALA A 49 -13.47 -11.11 -16.16
CA ALA A 49 -12.18 -10.45 -16.32
C ALA A 49 -11.15 -11.04 -15.36
N LEU A 50 -9.93 -11.32 -15.88
CA LEU A 50 -8.85 -11.93 -15.10
C LEU A 50 -7.65 -10.97 -14.99
N PRO A 51 -7.09 -10.81 -13.79
CA PRO A 51 -5.92 -9.96 -13.57
C PRO A 51 -4.65 -10.59 -14.14
N ARG A 52 -3.72 -9.74 -14.62
CA ARG A 52 -2.35 -10.11 -14.96
C ARG A 52 -1.38 -9.15 -14.27
N VAL A 53 -0.49 -9.70 -13.46
CA VAL A 53 0.44 -8.89 -12.66
C VAL A 53 1.41 -8.10 -13.54
N ASN A 54 1.64 -6.84 -13.13
CA ASN A 54 2.62 -5.95 -13.74
C ASN A 54 4.02 -6.28 -13.19
N ALA A 55 4.90 -6.79 -14.05
CA ALA A 55 6.26 -7.15 -13.68
C ALA A 55 7.08 -5.96 -13.14
N GLN A 56 6.83 -4.73 -13.65
CA GLN A 56 7.53 -3.54 -13.15
C GLN A 56 7.12 -3.20 -11.70
N ALA A 57 5.87 -3.46 -11.33
CA ALA A 57 5.43 -3.27 -9.94
C ALA A 57 6.12 -4.27 -9.01
N VAL A 58 6.26 -5.54 -9.41
CA VAL A 58 7.04 -6.55 -8.67
C VAL A 58 8.49 -6.12 -8.53
N HIS A 59 9.10 -5.61 -9.60
CA HIS A 59 10.48 -5.11 -9.56
C HIS A 59 10.63 -3.96 -8.56
N TYR A 60 9.73 -2.97 -8.58
CA TYR A 60 9.78 -1.84 -7.64
C TYR A 60 9.56 -2.29 -6.20
N ALA A 61 8.61 -3.19 -5.95
CA ALA A 61 8.41 -3.75 -4.61
C ALA A 61 9.66 -4.47 -4.08
N THR A 62 10.37 -5.20 -4.96
CA THR A 62 11.65 -5.83 -4.61
C THR A 62 12.72 -4.80 -4.28
N LEU A 63 12.81 -3.69 -5.02
CA LEU A 63 13.76 -2.61 -4.72
C LEU A 63 13.47 -1.96 -3.35
N VAL A 64 12.20 -1.72 -3.02
CA VAL A 64 11.81 -1.22 -1.69
C VAL A 64 12.25 -2.21 -0.61
N GLY A 65 12.00 -3.50 -0.81
CA GLY A 65 12.45 -4.54 0.14
C GLY A 65 13.97 -4.57 0.34
N LEU A 66 14.74 -4.43 -0.73
CA LEU A 66 16.20 -4.38 -0.65
C LEU A 66 16.70 -3.12 0.07
N ALA A 67 16.11 -1.96 -0.23
CA ALA A 67 16.46 -0.70 0.41
C ALA A 67 16.15 -0.70 1.92
N THR A 68 15.15 -1.45 2.34
CA THR A 68 14.73 -1.58 3.74
C THR A 68 15.28 -2.85 4.43
N HIS A 69 16.32 -3.45 3.88
CA HIS A 69 17.00 -4.63 4.44
C HIS A 69 16.09 -5.84 4.66
N CYS A 70 14.99 -5.96 3.90
CA CYS A 70 14.10 -7.10 3.97
C CYS A 70 14.69 -8.36 3.32
N HIS A 71 14.27 -9.50 3.82
CA HIS A 71 14.35 -10.75 3.08
C HIS A 71 13.36 -10.72 1.91
N ILE A 72 13.83 -11.04 0.70
CA ILE A 72 12.99 -11.14 -0.50
C ILE A 72 12.54 -12.59 -0.67
N ASN A 73 11.25 -12.83 -0.59
CA ASN A 73 10.69 -14.17 -0.77
C ASN A 73 10.70 -14.58 -2.25
N GLN A 74 11.30 -15.72 -2.55
CA GLN A 74 11.36 -16.27 -3.91
C GLN A 74 9.99 -16.77 -4.41
N SER A 75 9.06 -17.00 -3.49
CA SER A 75 7.68 -17.35 -3.79
C SER A 75 6.76 -16.52 -2.91
N SER A 76 5.84 -15.80 -3.51
CA SER A 76 4.83 -15.00 -2.83
C SER A 76 3.45 -15.27 -3.44
N VAL A 77 2.40 -15.00 -2.67
CA VAL A 77 1.02 -15.30 -3.07
C VAL A 77 0.16 -14.05 -2.91
N PHE A 78 -0.64 -13.76 -3.94
CA PHE A 78 -1.73 -12.80 -3.82
C PHE A 78 -2.95 -13.47 -3.16
N ALA A 79 -3.47 -12.80 -2.14
CA ALA A 79 -4.68 -13.16 -1.43
C ALA A 79 -5.79 -12.14 -1.72
N ARG A 80 -7.00 -12.43 -1.27
CA ARG A 80 -8.17 -11.54 -1.42
C ARG A 80 -8.64 -11.07 -0.07
N LYS A 81 -8.60 -9.75 0.15
CA LYS A 81 -9.22 -9.09 1.30
C LYS A 81 -10.65 -8.70 0.92
N ASN A 82 -11.61 -9.48 1.37
CA ASN A 82 -13.02 -9.29 0.99
C ASN A 82 -13.69 -8.21 1.84
N TYR A 83 -14.17 -7.17 1.18
CA TYR A 83 -15.05 -6.15 1.74
C TYR A 83 -15.80 -5.43 0.62
N PHE A 84 -16.93 -4.78 0.97
CA PHE A 84 -17.77 -4.09 0.00
C PHE A 84 -17.74 -2.58 0.24
N TYR A 85 -17.31 -1.87 -0.79
CA TYR A 85 -17.35 -0.41 -0.81
C TYR A 85 -17.54 0.08 -2.25
N PRO A 86 -18.20 1.24 -2.50
CA PRO A 86 -18.54 1.68 -3.88
C PRO A 86 -17.32 1.85 -4.79
N ASP A 87 -16.16 2.20 -4.26
CA ASP A 87 -14.90 2.37 -5.01
C ASP A 87 -14.07 1.09 -5.16
N LEU A 88 -14.59 -0.03 -4.66
CA LEU A 88 -14.01 -1.36 -4.82
C LEU A 88 -14.98 -2.27 -5.60
N PRO A 89 -15.06 -2.12 -6.94
CA PRO A 89 -16.13 -2.75 -7.73
C PRO A 89 -16.04 -4.27 -7.78
N SER A 90 -14.86 -4.87 -7.59
CA SER A 90 -14.71 -6.32 -7.51
C SER A 90 -15.23 -6.93 -6.19
N GLY A 91 -15.49 -6.11 -5.15
CA GLY A 91 -15.89 -6.60 -3.83
C GLY A 91 -14.76 -7.21 -3.00
N TYR A 92 -13.52 -7.16 -3.50
CA TYR A 92 -12.31 -7.57 -2.80
C TYR A 92 -11.10 -6.75 -3.26
N GLN A 93 -10.16 -6.55 -2.37
CA GLN A 93 -8.83 -6.01 -2.69
C GLN A 93 -7.86 -7.17 -2.84
N ILE A 94 -7.06 -7.16 -3.89
CA ILE A 94 -5.95 -8.10 -4.02
C ILE A 94 -4.80 -7.57 -3.17
N SER A 95 -4.28 -8.40 -2.29
CA SER A 95 -3.24 -8.08 -1.32
C SER A 95 -2.34 -9.30 -1.10
N GLN A 96 -1.45 -9.25 -0.11
CA GLN A 96 -0.64 -10.39 0.32
C GLN A 96 -0.65 -10.43 1.84
N PHE A 97 -0.66 -11.61 2.44
CA PHE A 97 -0.66 -11.78 3.90
C PHE A 97 0.35 -12.81 4.37
N ASP A 98 0.06 -14.11 4.21
CA ASP A 98 0.92 -15.18 4.72
C ASP A 98 2.27 -15.29 4.01
N LEU A 99 2.30 -15.00 2.71
CA LEU A 99 3.49 -15.07 1.85
C LEU A 99 3.68 -13.74 1.11
N PRO A 100 4.10 -12.68 1.81
CA PRO A 100 4.36 -11.38 1.20
C PRO A 100 5.61 -11.42 0.32
N ILE A 101 5.80 -10.41 -0.50
CA ILE A 101 7.01 -10.31 -1.35
C ILE A 101 8.28 -10.08 -0.53
N CYS A 102 8.20 -9.31 0.57
CA CYS A 102 9.33 -9.01 1.44
C CYS A 102 8.92 -9.10 2.91
N GLU A 103 9.85 -9.50 3.78
CA GLU A 103 9.63 -9.57 5.22
C GLU A 103 10.93 -9.42 6.02
N HIS A 104 10.80 -9.20 7.33
CA HIS A 104 11.90 -9.15 8.29
C HIS A 104 12.98 -8.11 7.94
N GLY A 105 12.55 -6.91 7.57
CA GLY A 105 13.43 -5.78 7.30
C GLY A 105 13.62 -4.87 8.50
N TRP A 106 14.33 -3.77 8.26
CA TRP A 106 14.52 -2.71 9.23
C TRP A 106 15.01 -1.42 8.56
N LEU A 107 14.75 -0.29 9.23
CA LEU A 107 15.40 0.98 8.98
C LEU A 107 15.99 1.52 10.27
N GLU A 108 17.12 2.23 10.17
CA GLU A 108 17.74 2.89 11.31
C GLU A 108 17.37 4.37 11.31
N ILE A 109 16.88 4.85 12.44
CA ILE A 109 16.52 6.25 12.65
C ILE A 109 17.45 6.90 13.68
N GLU A 110 17.71 8.21 13.53
CA GLU A 110 18.39 8.97 14.55
C GLU A 110 17.40 9.43 15.62
N THR A 111 17.75 9.17 16.87
CA THR A 111 17.00 9.64 18.05
C THR A 111 17.88 10.47 18.99
N GLN A 112 17.26 11.12 19.97
CA GLN A 112 18.01 11.86 21.00
C GLN A 112 18.97 10.96 21.83
N ASN A 113 18.68 9.65 21.84
CA ASN A 113 19.49 8.64 22.56
C ASN A 113 20.46 7.89 21.63
N GLY A 114 20.66 8.36 20.40
CA GLY A 114 21.47 7.72 19.36
C GLY A 114 20.65 6.92 18.35
N PRO A 115 21.29 6.18 17.44
CA PRO A 115 20.64 5.42 16.40
C PRO A 115 19.77 4.31 16.98
N LYS A 116 18.60 4.12 16.36
CA LYS A 116 17.63 3.10 16.75
C LYS A 116 17.10 2.37 15.52
N LYS A 117 17.14 1.05 15.54
CA LYS A 117 16.52 0.24 14.48
C LYS A 117 15.04 0.07 14.74
N ILE A 118 14.25 0.32 13.70
CA ILE A 118 12.83 0.03 13.66
C ILE A 118 12.61 -1.15 12.72
N GLY A 119 12.05 -2.22 13.23
CA GLY A 119 11.75 -3.43 12.47
C GLY A 119 10.64 -3.21 11.45
N ILE A 120 10.75 -3.92 10.35
CA ILE A 120 9.69 -4.01 9.32
C ILE A 120 9.26 -5.48 9.28
N THR A 121 8.01 -5.72 9.67
CA THR A 121 7.42 -7.06 9.69
C THR A 121 7.32 -7.61 8.29
N ARG A 122 6.76 -6.80 7.35
CA ARG A 122 6.61 -7.16 5.95
C ARG A 122 6.44 -5.93 5.06
N ILE A 123 6.72 -6.15 3.78
CA ILE A 123 6.27 -5.27 2.71
C ILE A 123 5.49 -6.15 1.74
N HIS A 124 4.24 -5.80 1.50
CA HIS A 124 3.38 -6.56 0.61
C HIS A 124 2.78 -5.69 -0.49
N MET A 125 2.46 -6.34 -1.59
CA MET A 125 1.87 -5.67 -2.74
C MET A 125 0.35 -5.71 -2.65
N GLU A 126 -0.30 -4.63 -3.07
CA GLU A 126 -1.75 -4.56 -3.20
C GLU A 126 -2.18 -3.59 -4.29
N ASN A 127 -3.43 -3.67 -4.70
CA ASN A 127 -4.04 -2.71 -5.61
C ASN A 127 -4.86 -1.67 -4.84
N ASP A 128 -4.76 -0.41 -5.25
CA ASP A 128 -5.54 0.68 -4.67
C ASP A 128 -7.03 0.57 -5.05
N ALA A 129 -7.88 1.10 -4.19
CA ALA A 129 -9.30 1.32 -4.49
C ALA A 129 -9.50 2.56 -5.35
N GLY A 130 -10.69 2.76 -5.90
CA GLY A 130 -11.11 3.98 -6.55
C GLY A 130 -11.25 5.15 -5.57
N LYS A 131 -11.93 6.19 -5.99
CA LYS A 131 -12.17 7.38 -5.18
C LYS A 131 -13.66 7.65 -5.05
N ASN A 132 -14.16 7.76 -3.81
CA ASN A 132 -15.50 8.24 -3.53
C ASN A 132 -15.49 9.75 -3.33
N ILE A 133 -16.36 10.44 -4.05
CA ILE A 133 -16.54 11.89 -3.97
C ILE A 133 -17.96 12.15 -3.45
N HIS A 134 -18.06 12.67 -2.24
CA HIS A 134 -19.34 12.98 -1.62
C HIS A 134 -19.75 14.43 -1.92
N SER A 135 -20.90 14.60 -2.58
CA SER A 135 -21.49 15.91 -2.82
C SER A 135 -22.65 16.14 -1.82
N ALA A 136 -22.40 16.98 -0.83
CA ALA A 136 -23.42 17.37 0.15
C ALA A 136 -24.58 18.15 -0.52
N ALA A 137 -24.27 18.96 -1.55
CA ALA A 137 -25.24 19.75 -2.29
C ALA A 137 -26.22 18.87 -3.10
N GLU A 138 -25.72 17.81 -3.71
CA GLU A 138 -26.53 16.91 -4.53
C GLU A 138 -27.08 15.69 -3.77
N LYS A 139 -26.67 15.53 -2.50
CA LYS A 139 -26.98 14.34 -1.68
C LYS A 139 -26.64 13.02 -2.41
N ARG A 140 -25.53 13.02 -3.14
CA ARG A 140 -25.04 11.90 -3.94
C ARG A 140 -23.57 11.63 -3.69
N SER A 141 -23.16 10.41 -3.96
CA SER A 141 -21.76 10.01 -4.02
C SER A 141 -21.42 9.63 -5.46
N PHE A 142 -20.29 10.13 -5.94
CA PHE A 142 -19.74 9.78 -7.24
C PHE A 142 -18.53 8.87 -7.03
N CYS A 143 -18.38 7.87 -7.88
CA CYS A 143 -17.26 6.97 -7.85
C CYS A 143 -16.37 7.20 -9.07
N ASP A 144 -15.10 7.51 -8.82
CA ASP A 144 -14.06 7.61 -9.84
C ASP A 144 -13.10 6.43 -9.69
N LEU A 145 -13.09 5.55 -10.69
CA LEU A 145 -12.28 4.33 -10.73
C LEU A 145 -10.91 4.53 -11.40
N ASN A 146 -10.50 5.75 -11.73
CA ASN A 146 -9.19 5.99 -12.32
C ASN A 146 -8.04 5.49 -11.44
N ARG A 147 -8.17 5.62 -10.11
CA ARG A 147 -7.18 5.12 -9.14
C ARG A 147 -7.31 3.62 -8.88
N ALA A 148 -8.48 3.01 -9.10
CA ALA A 148 -8.71 1.59 -8.86
C ALA A 148 -7.70 0.73 -9.63
N GLY A 149 -6.94 -0.09 -8.93
CA GLY A 149 -5.88 -0.93 -9.50
C GLY A 149 -4.50 -0.27 -9.58
N THR A 150 -4.31 0.96 -9.11
CA THR A 150 -2.97 1.56 -8.93
C THR A 150 -2.12 0.65 -8.05
N PRO A 151 -0.87 0.32 -8.44
CA PRO A 151 -0.01 -0.53 -7.65
C PRO A 151 0.42 0.17 -6.36
N LEU A 152 0.25 -0.50 -5.24
CA LEU A 152 0.73 -0.10 -3.92
C LEU A 152 1.70 -1.14 -3.37
N VAL A 153 2.62 -0.66 -2.55
CA VAL A 153 3.24 -1.47 -1.50
C VAL A 153 2.82 -0.91 -0.15
N GLU A 154 2.53 -1.79 0.77
CA GLU A 154 2.27 -1.45 2.16
C GLU A 154 3.45 -1.91 3.01
N VAL A 155 4.08 -0.96 3.69
CA VAL A 155 5.16 -1.20 4.64
C VAL A 155 4.57 -1.28 6.04
N VAL A 156 4.64 -2.45 6.65
CA VAL A 156 4.14 -2.72 8.00
C VAL A 156 5.32 -2.83 8.95
N THR A 157 5.41 -1.93 9.93
CA THR A 157 6.50 -1.94 10.89
C THR A 157 6.20 -2.82 12.10
N GLU A 158 7.25 -3.22 12.83
CA GLU A 158 7.14 -3.66 14.20
C GLU A 158 6.73 -2.49 15.11
N PRO A 159 6.10 -2.75 16.26
CA PRO A 159 5.67 -1.70 17.18
C PRO A 159 6.83 -1.22 18.06
N ASP A 160 7.92 -0.81 17.43
CA ASP A 160 9.18 -0.44 18.09
C ASP A 160 9.26 1.03 18.48
N MET A 161 8.43 1.89 17.89
CA MET A 161 8.44 3.32 18.16
C MET A 161 7.73 3.67 19.46
N ARG A 162 8.22 4.72 20.13
CA ARG A 162 7.73 5.14 21.47
C ARG A 162 7.33 6.60 21.54
N SER A 163 7.56 7.38 20.47
CA SER A 163 7.21 8.80 20.41
C SER A 163 6.84 9.27 19.01
N SER A 164 6.20 10.43 18.92
CA SER A 164 5.89 11.10 17.64
C SER A 164 7.15 11.50 16.88
N GLU A 165 8.22 11.85 17.58
CA GLU A 165 9.50 12.22 16.99
C GLU A 165 10.13 11.02 16.28
N GLU A 166 10.07 9.82 16.87
CA GLU A 166 10.54 8.58 16.25
C GLU A 166 9.71 8.23 15.01
N VAL A 167 8.38 8.45 15.04
CA VAL A 167 7.51 8.28 13.86
C VAL A 167 7.91 9.19 12.72
N VAL A 168 8.14 10.48 13.02
CA VAL A 168 8.57 11.46 12.00
C VAL A 168 9.94 11.11 11.44
N ALA A 169 10.88 10.67 12.29
CA ALA A 169 12.21 10.24 11.87
C ALA A 169 12.12 9.02 10.94
N PHE A 170 11.31 8.01 11.30
CA PHE A 170 11.09 6.83 10.46
C PHE A 170 10.50 7.18 9.09
N LEU A 171 9.47 8.02 9.06
CA LEU A 171 8.85 8.44 7.80
C LEU A 171 9.80 9.23 6.90
N LYS A 172 10.69 10.05 7.48
CA LYS A 172 11.73 10.76 6.71
C LYS A 172 12.75 9.80 6.11
N GLU A 173 13.19 8.81 6.89
CA GLU A 173 14.12 7.79 6.42
C GLU A 173 13.51 6.90 5.33
N LEU A 174 12.24 6.52 5.50
CA LEU A 174 11.52 5.74 4.50
C LEU A 174 11.30 6.50 3.18
N TYR A 175 11.19 7.84 3.24
CA TYR A 175 10.96 8.69 2.07
C TYR A 175 12.25 8.99 1.30
N GLY A 176 13.40 9.05 1.95
CA GLY A 176 14.72 9.40 1.37
C GLY A 176 15.39 8.26 0.66
#